data_97ad3202bf776ec55e4eea24db09706f
#
_entry.id   97ad3202bf776ec55e4eea24db09706f
#
_cell.length_a   1.000
_cell.length_b   1.000
_cell.length_c   1.000
_cell.angle_alpha   90.00
_cell.angle_beta   90.00
_cell.angle_gamma   90.00
#
_symmetry.space_group_name_H-M   'P 1'
#
loop_
_entity.id
_entity.type
_entity.pdbx_description
1 polymer ?
#
loop_
_entity_poly.entity_id
_entity_poly.type
_entity_poly.pdbx_seq_one_letter_code
_entity_poly.pdbx_strand_id
1 'polypeptide(L)'
;MVNFCCEKCKKEFSQKGNYTKHLNKKIPCVVSTNEDMKKDNYFQKPFLKWVGGKTQIIKDIIVKIPTEINNYHELFLGGGSVLLAVLSLQKQNKIVIKNKIYAYDINSFLINVYKHIQTDKEELYEYINLYLTEYDNIKGSIINRCPTSIDEAKTSKESYYYWIRTKYNTMDKNTIEHSALFMFINKTCFRGMYREGPNGYNVPYGHYKITPTIISKTDLNYISDLIKDVEFIHSSFINSIKNVKEGDFVYLDPPYVPENDNSFVGYTVDGFNLEMHKLLFSEIKKLTKIKFLMSNSKVNLVTENFKEYYSEDIIARRAINSKNPGSTTTEIIIYN
;
A
#
# COMPACT_ATOMS: atom_id res chain seq x y z
N MET A 1 29.39 -3.86 26.84
CA MET A 1 27.93 -3.99 27.05
C MET A 1 27.49 -5.30 26.44
N VAL A 2 26.74 -6.13 27.14
CA VAL A 2 26.27 -7.41 26.60
C VAL A 2 25.04 -7.09 25.72
N ASN A 3 25.16 -7.27 24.41
CA ASN A 3 24.02 -7.16 23.49
C ASN A 3 23.35 -8.53 23.37
N PHE A 4 22.04 -8.56 23.53
CA PHE A 4 21.22 -9.75 23.32
C PHE A 4 20.70 -9.75 21.88
N CYS A 5 21.06 -10.74 21.09
CA CYS A 5 20.65 -10.86 19.70
C CYS A 5 19.59 -11.95 19.54
N CYS A 6 18.50 -11.67 18.84
CA CYS A 6 17.51 -12.67 18.49
C CYS A 6 18.03 -13.56 17.35
N GLU A 7 18.17 -14.85 17.57
CA GLU A 7 18.66 -15.80 16.57
C GLU A 7 17.76 -15.86 15.34
N LYS A 8 16.42 -15.66 15.52
CA LYS A 8 15.43 -15.70 14.42
C LYS A 8 15.45 -14.45 13.55
N CYS A 9 15.54 -13.24 14.15
CA CYS A 9 15.41 -12.00 13.40
C CYS A 9 16.65 -11.10 13.46
N LYS A 10 17.74 -11.59 14.03
CA LYS A 10 19.03 -10.91 14.17
C LYS A 10 18.94 -9.50 14.83
N LYS A 11 17.79 -9.19 15.44
CA LYS A 11 17.59 -7.91 16.14
C LYS A 11 18.35 -7.89 17.44
N GLU A 12 19.14 -6.84 17.66
CA GLU A 12 19.91 -6.63 18.88
C GLU A 12 19.12 -5.85 19.92
N PHE A 13 19.37 -6.17 21.19
CA PHE A 13 18.74 -5.53 22.35
C PHE A 13 19.81 -5.21 23.39
N SER A 14 19.82 -4.00 23.87
CA SER A 14 20.72 -3.56 24.94
C SER A 14 20.26 -4.01 26.33
N GLN A 15 19.03 -4.48 26.48
CA GLN A 15 18.45 -4.91 27.75
C GLN A 15 17.81 -6.30 27.64
N LYS A 16 18.14 -7.19 28.59
CA LYS A 16 17.61 -8.56 28.68
C LYS A 16 16.08 -8.60 28.73
N GLY A 17 15.44 -7.67 29.45
CA GLY A 17 13.96 -7.61 29.54
C GLY A 17 13.26 -7.35 28.20
N ASN A 18 13.85 -6.51 27.35
CA ASN A 18 13.34 -6.22 26.02
C ASN A 18 13.54 -7.42 25.07
N TYR A 19 14.65 -8.11 25.19
CA TYR A 19 14.92 -9.34 24.48
C TYR A 19 13.93 -10.45 24.86
N THR A 20 13.69 -10.68 26.16
CA THR A 20 12.72 -11.67 26.64
C THR A 20 11.29 -11.33 26.20
N LYS A 21 10.87 -10.05 26.27
CA LYS A 21 9.58 -9.61 25.73
C LYS A 21 9.46 -9.84 24.22
N HIS A 22 10.55 -9.69 23.48
CA HIS A 22 10.57 -9.96 22.06
C HIS A 22 10.41 -11.45 21.74
N LEU A 23 11.05 -12.34 22.50
CA LEU A 23 10.93 -13.79 22.31
C LEU A 23 9.52 -14.31 22.65
N ASN A 24 8.88 -13.72 23.68
CA ASN A 24 7.57 -14.15 24.19
C ASN A 24 6.38 -13.46 23.53
N LYS A 25 6.56 -12.85 22.35
CA LYS A 25 5.43 -12.28 21.59
C LYS A 25 4.47 -13.37 21.10
N LYS A 26 3.16 -13.13 21.23
CA LYS A 26 2.12 -14.02 20.67
C LYS A 26 2.27 -14.26 19.16
N ILE A 27 2.82 -13.28 18.45
CA ILE A 27 3.23 -13.41 17.03
C ILE A 27 4.75 -13.39 17.02
N PRO A 28 5.41 -14.53 16.69
CA PRO A 28 6.86 -14.60 16.62
C PRO A 28 7.42 -13.60 15.61
N CYS A 29 8.65 -13.11 15.89
CA CYS A 29 9.36 -12.31 14.90
C CYS A 29 9.71 -13.21 13.71
N VAL A 30 9.41 -12.74 12.52
CA VAL A 30 9.82 -13.38 11.26
C VAL A 30 10.79 -12.42 10.58
N VAL A 31 11.98 -12.91 10.23
CA VAL A 31 12.83 -12.23 9.24
C VAL A 31 12.37 -12.71 7.88
N SER A 32 12.14 -11.81 6.97
CA SER A 32 12.18 -12.13 5.53
C SER A 32 13.64 -12.43 5.19
N THR A 33 14.07 -13.66 5.40
CA THR A 33 15.37 -14.11 4.90
C THR A 33 15.24 -14.50 3.43
N ASN A 34 16.35 -14.52 2.70
CA ASN A 34 16.35 -15.07 1.34
C ASN A 34 15.79 -16.51 1.27
N GLU A 35 15.76 -17.23 2.42
CA GLU A 35 15.14 -18.56 2.54
C GLU A 35 13.61 -18.50 2.62
N ASP A 36 13.04 -17.47 3.26
CA ASP A 36 11.57 -17.27 3.28
C ASP A 36 11.03 -16.90 1.90
N MET A 37 11.85 -16.21 1.10
CA MET A 37 11.54 -15.91 -0.31
C MET A 37 11.54 -17.15 -1.22
N LYS A 38 12.11 -18.25 -0.76
CA LYS A 38 12.15 -19.57 -1.46
C LYS A 38 11.01 -20.50 -1.05
N LYS A 39 10.19 -20.15 -0.02
CA LYS A 39 9.06 -20.98 0.38
C LYS A 39 7.95 -20.92 -0.66
N ASP A 40 7.41 -22.07 -0.99
CA ASP A 40 6.20 -22.19 -1.79
C ASP A 40 5.08 -21.32 -1.19
N ASN A 41 4.47 -20.43 -2.02
CA ASN A 41 3.45 -19.46 -1.64
C ASN A 41 3.94 -18.24 -0.81
N TYR A 42 5.20 -17.84 -0.91
CA TYR A 42 5.61 -16.54 -0.43
C TYR A 42 5.08 -15.43 -1.35
N PHE A 43 4.43 -14.43 -0.76
CA PHE A 43 4.00 -13.21 -1.46
C PHE A 43 4.73 -12.02 -0.88
N GLN A 44 5.31 -11.18 -1.75
CA GLN A 44 5.88 -9.91 -1.32
C GLN A 44 4.79 -9.03 -0.74
N LYS A 45 5.00 -8.54 0.49
CA LYS A 45 4.06 -7.63 1.16
C LYS A 45 4.26 -6.19 0.66
N PRO A 46 3.19 -5.38 0.66
CA PRO A 46 3.29 -3.96 0.36
C PRO A 46 4.28 -3.26 1.30
N PHE A 47 5.08 -2.38 0.74
CA PHE A 47 6.01 -1.55 1.50
C PHE A 47 5.34 -0.29 2.07
N LEU A 48 4.23 0.15 1.50
CA LEU A 48 3.39 1.24 2.01
C LEU A 48 2.27 0.72 2.91
N LYS A 49 1.85 1.54 3.86
CA LYS A 49 0.57 1.38 4.54
C LYS A 49 -0.48 2.08 3.67
N TRP A 50 -1.46 1.34 3.18
CA TRP A 50 -2.52 1.89 2.34
C TRP A 50 -3.88 1.40 2.80
N VAL A 51 -4.85 2.32 2.83
CA VAL A 51 -6.22 1.98 3.23
C VAL A 51 -6.82 1.02 2.21
N GLY A 52 -7.50 -0.02 2.67
CA GLY A 52 -8.07 -1.03 1.78
C GLY A 52 -7.07 -2.11 1.31
N GLY A 53 -5.81 -2.11 1.78
CA GLY A 53 -4.82 -3.10 1.36
C GLY A 53 -5.28 -4.54 1.59
N LYS A 54 -5.14 -5.41 0.57
CA LYS A 54 -5.71 -6.76 0.48
C LYS A 54 -4.86 -7.86 1.13
N THR A 55 -3.84 -7.51 1.92
CA THR A 55 -2.91 -8.48 2.52
C THR A 55 -3.61 -9.57 3.34
N GLN A 56 -4.76 -9.26 3.97
CA GLN A 56 -5.49 -10.22 4.81
C GLN A 56 -6.25 -11.28 3.99
N ILE A 57 -6.77 -10.89 2.83
CA ILE A 57 -7.58 -11.71 1.95
C ILE A 57 -6.86 -12.08 0.65
N ILE A 58 -5.54 -11.87 0.60
CA ILE A 58 -4.76 -12.07 -0.61
C ILE A 58 -4.85 -13.49 -1.16
N LYS A 59 -4.95 -14.49 -0.27
CA LYS A 59 -5.07 -15.90 -0.66
C LYS A 59 -6.39 -16.19 -1.37
N ASP A 60 -7.47 -15.54 -0.93
CA ASP A 60 -8.79 -15.69 -1.53
C ASP A 60 -8.86 -15.02 -2.91
N ILE A 61 -8.13 -13.91 -3.07
CA ILE A 61 -8.02 -13.20 -4.34
C ILE A 61 -7.21 -14.00 -5.37
N ILE A 62 -5.98 -14.42 -5.01
CA ILE A 62 -5.05 -15.01 -5.99
C ILE A 62 -5.52 -16.35 -6.56
N VAL A 63 -6.34 -17.13 -5.83
CA VAL A 63 -6.89 -18.40 -6.33
C VAL A 63 -7.91 -18.20 -7.45
N LYS A 64 -8.41 -16.99 -7.65
CA LYS A 64 -9.35 -16.61 -8.72
C LYS A 64 -8.65 -16.02 -9.95
N ILE A 65 -7.35 -15.73 -9.85
CA ILE A 65 -6.59 -15.18 -10.96
C ILE A 65 -6.23 -16.33 -11.92
N PRO A 66 -6.45 -16.18 -13.23
CA PRO A 66 -6.07 -17.21 -14.20
C PRO A 66 -4.57 -17.51 -14.18
N THR A 67 -4.20 -18.75 -14.42
CA THR A 67 -2.79 -19.18 -14.49
C THR A 67 -2.07 -18.70 -15.75
N GLU A 68 -2.83 -18.37 -16.81
CA GLU A 68 -2.32 -17.78 -18.05
C GLU A 68 -3.08 -16.50 -18.38
N ILE A 69 -2.37 -15.43 -18.66
CA ILE A 69 -2.88 -14.08 -18.92
C ILE A 69 -2.10 -13.48 -20.08
N ASN A 70 -2.75 -12.76 -21.00
CA ASN A 70 -2.05 -11.99 -22.03
C ASN A 70 -1.39 -10.75 -21.42
N ASN A 71 -2.20 -9.76 -21.04
CA ASN A 71 -1.75 -8.60 -20.26
C ASN A 71 -2.47 -8.60 -18.90
N TYR A 72 -1.77 -8.18 -17.86
CA TYR A 72 -2.35 -7.94 -16.53
C TYR A 72 -2.60 -6.46 -16.33
N HIS A 73 -3.80 -6.11 -15.87
CA HIS A 73 -4.15 -4.73 -15.55
C HIS A 73 -4.65 -4.61 -14.12
N GLU A 74 -4.01 -3.77 -13.29
CA GLU A 74 -4.49 -3.37 -11.97
C GLU A 74 -4.94 -1.91 -12.02
N LEU A 75 -6.27 -1.66 -12.06
CA LEU A 75 -6.82 -0.32 -12.34
C LEU A 75 -6.82 0.63 -11.14
N PHE A 76 -6.61 0.10 -9.94
CA PHE A 76 -6.54 0.83 -8.67
C PHE A 76 -5.40 0.24 -7.84
N LEU A 77 -4.16 0.67 -8.14
CA LEU A 77 -2.95 0.06 -7.58
C LEU A 77 -2.89 0.15 -6.05
N GLY A 78 -3.17 1.33 -5.49
CA GLY A 78 -3.03 1.58 -4.07
C GLY A 78 -1.67 1.16 -3.52
N GLY A 79 -1.66 0.40 -2.43
CA GLY A 79 -0.43 -0.14 -1.85
C GLY A 79 0.18 -1.32 -2.61
N GLY A 80 -0.37 -1.73 -3.76
CA GLY A 80 0.15 -2.79 -4.63
C GLY A 80 0.09 -4.20 -4.04
N SER A 81 -0.85 -4.46 -3.12
CA SER A 81 -0.94 -5.76 -2.44
C SER A 81 -1.13 -6.91 -3.43
N VAL A 82 -2.00 -6.73 -4.42
CA VAL A 82 -2.35 -7.78 -5.38
C VAL A 82 -1.31 -7.86 -6.48
N LEU A 83 -0.85 -6.72 -7.01
CA LEU A 83 0.25 -6.68 -7.97
C LEU A 83 1.48 -7.44 -7.46
N LEU A 84 1.95 -7.13 -6.25
CA LEU A 84 3.15 -7.77 -5.68
C LEU A 84 2.94 -9.28 -5.45
N ALA A 85 1.72 -9.71 -5.12
CA ALA A 85 1.39 -11.13 -4.99
C ALA A 85 1.39 -11.83 -6.35
N VAL A 86 0.77 -11.23 -7.38
CA VAL A 86 0.76 -11.75 -8.76
C VAL A 86 2.18 -11.88 -9.31
N LEU A 87 3.00 -10.85 -9.16
CA LEU A 87 4.41 -10.88 -9.58
C LEU A 87 5.22 -11.94 -8.81
N SER A 88 4.92 -12.14 -7.53
CA SER A 88 5.55 -13.21 -6.73
C SER A 88 5.17 -14.59 -7.26
N LEU A 89 3.92 -14.80 -7.70
CA LEU A 89 3.48 -16.04 -8.32
C LEU A 89 4.08 -16.24 -9.70
N GLN A 90 4.22 -15.18 -10.50
CA GLN A 90 4.90 -15.22 -11.80
C GLN A 90 6.37 -15.63 -11.60
N LYS A 91 7.08 -15.04 -10.63
CA LYS A 91 8.46 -15.41 -10.30
C LYS A 91 8.60 -16.87 -9.83
N GLN A 92 7.52 -17.45 -9.28
CA GLN A 92 7.43 -18.86 -8.88
C GLN A 92 6.92 -19.77 -10.01
N ASN A 93 6.72 -19.27 -11.22
CA ASN A 93 6.16 -19.98 -12.37
C ASN A 93 4.75 -20.56 -12.14
N LYS A 94 3.96 -19.93 -11.24
CA LYS A 94 2.57 -20.33 -10.94
C LYS A 94 1.54 -19.56 -11.77
N ILE A 95 1.91 -18.38 -12.26
CA ILE A 95 1.15 -17.59 -13.23
C ILE A 95 2.09 -17.22 -14.37
N VAL A 96 1.57 -17.22 -15.58
CA VAL A 96 2.27 -16.77 -16.78
C VAL A 96 1.55 -15.55 -17.36
N ILE A 97 2.21 -14.39 -17.33
CA ILE A 97 1.77 -13.19 -18.03
C ILE A 97 2.60 -13.09 -19.30
N LYS A 98 1.94 -13.23 -20.47
CA LYS A 98 2.63 -13.42 -21.76
C LYS A 98 3.26 -12.14 -22.31
N ASN A 99 2.65 -10.97 -22.01
CA ASN A 99 3.05 -9.70 -22.61
C ASN A 99 3.35 -8.65 -21.54
N LYS A 100 2.41 -7.75 -21.24
CA LYS A 100 2.60 -6.55 -20.43
C LYS A 100 1.88 -6.62 -19.08
N ILE A 101 2.42 -5.88 -18.12
CA ILE A 101 1.83 -5.71 -16.80
C ILE A 101 1.63 -4.21 -16.59
N TYR A 102 0.38 -3.82 -16.42
CA TYR A 102 0.00 -2.43 -16.24
C TYR A 102 -0.58 -2.19 -14.85
N ALA A 103 -0.08 -1.18 -14.16
CA ALA A 103 -0.58 -0.75 -12.87
C ALA A 103 -0.94 0.74 -12.92
N TYR A 104 -2.19 1.04 -12.60
CA TYR A 104 -2.73 2.39 -12.70
C TYR A 104 -3.18 2.91 -11.32
N ASP A 105 -3.01 4.19 -11.10
CA ASP A 105 -3.59 4.90 -9.96
C ASP A 105 -3.83 6.37 -10.33
N ILE A 106 -4.85 6.97 -9.71
CA ILE A 106 -5.13 8.41 -9.84
C ILE A 106 -4.16 9.25 -9.01
N ASN A 107 -3.47 8.65 -8.05
CA ASN A 107 -2.49 9.31 -7.21
C ASN A 107 -1.11 9.30 -7.90
N SER A 108 -0.74 10.44 -8.49
CA SER A 108 0.56 10.59 -9.19
C SER A 108 1.76 10.38 -8.28
N PHE A 109 1.66 10.76 -6.99
CA PHE A 109 2.77 10.61 -6.04
C PHE A 109 3.04 9.14 -5.72
N LEU A 110 1.96 8.36 -5.58
CA LEU A 110 2.07 6.91 -5.42
C LEU A 110 2.74 6.27 -6.65
N ILE A 111 2.32 6.64 -7.84
CA ILE A 111 2.94 6.17 -9.10
C ILE A 111 4.41 6.55 -9.18
N ASN A 112 4.78 7.77 -8.79
CA ASN A 112 6.18 8.21 -8.77
C ASN A 112 7.03 7.38 -7.81
N VAL A 113 6.52 7.02 -6.63
CA VAL A 113 7.24 6.13 -5.69
C VAL A 113 7.58 4.80 -6.34
N TYR A 114 6.62 4.15 -7.02
CA TYR A 114 6.88 2.89 -7.72
C TYR A 114 7.92 3.05 -8.84
N LYS A 115 7.83 4.12 -9.63
CA LYS A 115 8.81 4.43 -10.69
C LYS A 115 10.21 4.63 -10.13
N HIS A 116 10.37 5.42 -9.06
CA HIS A 116 11.68 5.62 -8.44
C HIS A 116 12.23 4.35 -7.78
N ILE A 117 11.38 3.43 -7.31
CA ILE A 117 11.84 2.11 -6.90
C ILE A 117 12.37 1.29 -8.08
N GLN A 118 11.77 1.44 -9.28
CA GLN A 118 12.24 0.76 -10.48
C GLN A 118 13.59 1.29 -10.96
N THR A 119 13.72 2.61 -11.03
CA THR A 119 14.82 3.27 -11.78
C THR A 119 15.92 3.84 -10.89
N ASP A 120 15.57 4.31 -9.68
CA ASP A 120 16.45 5.16 -8.85
C ASP A 120 16.52 4.69 -7.39
N LYS A 121 16.40 3.39 -7.18
CA LYS A 121 16.27 2.79 -5.84
C LYS A 121 17.42 3.12 -4.88
N GLU A 122 18.64 3.27 -5.38
CA GLU A 122 19.80 3.54 -4.53
C GLU A 122 19.71 4.96 -3.96
N GLU A 123 19.48 5.96 -4.81
CA GLU A 123 19.29 7.36 -4.39
C GLU A 123 18.05 7.50 -3.50
N LEU A 124 16.94 6.82 -3.84
CA LEU A 124 15.75 6.77 -3.01
C LEU A 124 16.06 6.25 -1.60
N TYR A 125 16.87 5.19 -1.51
CA TYR A 125 17.28 4.62 -0.23
C TYR A 125 18.18 5.55 0.58
N GLU A 126 19.04 6.30 -0.08
CA GLU A 126 19.89 7.30 0.57
C GLU A 126 19.06 8.41 1.22
N TYR A 127 18.07 8.96 0.52
CA TYR A 127 17.15 9.95 1.09
C TYR A 127 16.31 9.35 2.26
N ILE A 128 15.81 8.14 2.12
CA ILE A 128 15.07 7.46 3.21
C ILE A 128 15.95 7.32 4.45
N ASN A 129 17.21 6.90 4.28
CA ASN A 129 18.13 6.73 5.40
C ASN A 129 18.52 8.07 6.03
N LEU A 130 18.71 9.13 5.22
CA LEU A 130 18.99 10.46 5.72
C LEU A 130 17.91 10.91 6.71
N TYR A 131 16.64 10.90 6.26
CA TYR A 131 15.51 11.33 7.09
C TYR A 131 15.26 10.42 8.29
N LEU A 132 15.44 9.14 8.12
CA LEU A 132 15.27 8.17 9.21
C LEU A 132 16.35 8.34 10.28
N THR A 133 17.61 8.56 9.87
CA THR A 133 18.75 8.80 10.77
C THR A 133 18.56 10.09 11.56
N GLU A 134 18.17 11.17 10.89
CA GLU A 134 17.86 12.43 11.58
C GLU A 134 16.73 12.24 12.61
N TYR A 135 15.64 11.61 12.19
CA TYR A 135 14.49 11.33 13.06
C TYR A 135 14.85 10.46 14.27
N ASP A 136 15.69 9.43 14.10
CA ASP A 136 16.09 8.53 15.19
C ASP A 136 17.02 9.19 16.20
N ASN A 137 17.83 10.14 15.77
CA ASN A 137 18.74 10.88 16.62
C ASN A 137 18.04 11.92 17.52
N ILE A 138 16.76 12.24 17.24
CA ILE A 138 16.01 13.21 18.04
C ILE A 138 15.68 12.61 19.43
N LYS A 139 16.15 13.29 20.48
CA LYS A 139 15.92 12.93 21.90
C LYS A 139 15.00 13.90 22.62
N GLY A 140 14.75 15.08 22.02
CA GLY A 140 13.91 16.11 22.60
C GLY A 140 12.43 15.73 22.64
N SER A 141 11.67 16.46 23.46
CA SER A 141 10.24 16.26 23.67
C SER A 141 9.38 17.54 23.56
N ILE A 142 10.03 18.67 23.20
CA ILE A 142 9.33 19.95 23.01
C ILE A 142 8.65 19.93 21.63
N ILE A 143 7.31 19.98 21.65
CA ILE A 143 6.53 19.89 20.42
C ILE A 143 6.32 21.27 19.82
N ASN A 144 6.79 21.45 18.59
CA ASN A 144 6.43 22.56 17.70
C ASN A 144 5.79 21.96 16.43
N ARG A 145 4.51 22.24 16.19
CA ARG A 145 3.79 21.72 15.02
C ARG A 145 3.92 22.59 13.77
N CYS A 146 4.58 23.73 13.89
CA CYS A 146 4.84 24.67 12.79
C CYS A 146 6.32 25.11 12.80
N PRO A 147 7.30 24.17 12.77
CA PRO A 147 8.70 24.53 12.82
C PRO A 147 9.11 25.27 11.52
N THR A 148 9.86 26.36 11.70
CA THR A 148 10.36 27.22 10.60
C THR A 148 11.81 26.95 10.26
N SER A 149 12.54 26.25 11.15
CA SER A 149 13.93 25.85 10.95
C SER A 149 14.15 24.38 11.32
N ILE A 150 15.28 23.83 10.87
CA ILE A 150 15.69 22.46 11.20
C ILE A 150 15.96 22.29 12.71
N ASP A 151 16.44 23.33 13.39
CA ASP A 151 16.69 23.29 14.84
C ASP A 151 15.37 23.20 15.61
N GLU A 152 14.36 23.96 15.22
CA GLU A 152 13.00 23.83 15.77
C GLU A 152 12.39 22.47 15.44
N ALA A 153 12.63 21.93 14.25
CA ALA A 153 12.16 20.61 13.87
C ALA A 153 12.78 19.50 14.75
N LYS A 154 14.06 19.61 15.10
CA LYS A 154 14.78 18.61 15.90
C LYS A 154 14.48 18.66 17.39
N THR A 155 13.59 19.53 17.85
CA THR A 155 13.15 19.60 19.26
C THR A 155 12.30 18.40 19.68
N SER A 156 11.63 17.71 18.76
CA SER A 156 10.95 16.44 19.00
C SER A 156 10.69 15.67 17.69
N LYS A 157 10.43 14.35 17.79
CA LYS A 157 10.04 13.53 16.65
C LYS A 157 8.73 14.00 16.00
N GLU A 158 7.81 14.55 16.79
CA GLU A 158 6.56 15.13 16.26
C GLU A 158 6.86 16.43 15.50
N SER A 159 7.71 17.33 16.03
CA SER A 159 8.13 18.55 15.33
C SER A 159 8.80 18.24 14.00
N TYR A 160 9.69 17.26 13.99
CA TYR A 160 10.37 16.80 12.77
C TYR A 160 9.39 16.24 11.73
N TYR A 161 8.40 15.47 12.16
CA TYR A 161 7.34 15.01 11.28
C TYR A 161 6.61 16.16 10.58
N TYR A 162 6.25 17.23 11.35
CA TYR A 162 5.57 18.40 10.76
C TYR A 162 6.48 19.19 9.84
N TRP A 163 7.79 19.27 10.10
CA TRP A 163 8.79 19.82 9.22
C TRP A 163 8.85 19.06 7.88
N ILE A 164 8.97 17.74 7.95
CA ILE A 164 8.97 16.86 6.77
C ILE A 164 7.66 17.00 5.98
N ARG A 165 6.52 17.07 6.66
CA ARG A 165 5.22 17.25 5.99
C ARG A 165 5.13 18.60 5.27
N THR A 166 5.66 19.67 5.84
CA THR A 166 5.74 20.98 5.17
C THR A 166 6.64 20.90 3.96
N LYS A 167 7.83 20.29 4.08
CA LYS A 167 8.76 20.08 2.97
C LYS A 167 8.11 19.28 1.85
N TYR A 168 7.43 18.19 2.16
CA TYR A 168 6.68 17.36 1.21
C TYR A 168 5.64 18.18 0.43
N ASN A 169 4.91 19.07 1.10
CA ASN A 169 3.86 19.88 0.48
C ASN A 169 4.41 21.00 -0.42
N THR A 170 5.62 21.49 -0.17
CA THR A 170 6.17 22.69 -0.80
C THR A 170 7.24 22.44 -1.85
N MET A 171 7.89 21.27 -1.85
CA MET A 171 8.95 20.95 -2.80
C MET A 171 8.40 20.47 -4.16
N ASP A 172 9.30 20.35 -5.16
CA ASP A 172 8.98 19.74 -6.45
C ASP A 172 8.56 18.27 -6.25
N LYS A 173 7.39 17.95 -6.77
CA LYS A 173 6.69 16.69 -6.56
C LYS A 173 7.18 15.55 -7.46
N ASN A 174 8.05 15.83 -8.42
CA ASN A 174 8.57 14.84 -9.37
C ASN A 174 9.97 14.33 -9.00
N THR A 175 10.50 14.69 -7.84
CA THR A 175 11.85 14.31 -7.41
C THR A 175 11.87 12.98 -6.66
N ILE A 176 13.01 12.31 -6.68
CA ILE A 176 13.27 11.09 -5.90
C ILE A 176 13.14 11.40 -4.41
N GLU A 177 13.64 12.56 -3.98
CA GLU A 177 13.51 13.03 -2.60
C GLU A 177 12.05 13.16 -2.16
N HIS A 178 11.16 13.69 -3.02
CA HIS A 178 9.72 13.75 -2.73
C HIS A 178 9.12 12.36 -2.49
N SER A 179 9.53 11.37 -3.28
CA SER A 179 9.11 9.97 -3.08
C SER A 179 9.63 9.38 -1.75
N ALA A 180 10.85 9.71 -1.35
CA ALA A 180 11.38 9.33 -0.05
C ALA A 180 10.58 9.96 1.10
N LEU A 181 10.23 11.24 0.99
CA LEU A 181 9.37 11.94 1.95
C LEU A 181 7.98 11.33 2.01
N PHE A 182 7.38 10.96 0.85
CA PHE A 182 6.10 10.25 0.80
C PHE A 182 6.16 8.96 1.62
N MET A 183 7.19 8.13 1.41
CA MET A 183 7.39 6.89 2.15
C MET A 183 7.60 7.15 3.65
N PHE A 184 8.37 8.18 4.01
CA PHE A 184 8.60 8.57 5.39
C PHE A 184 7.30 8.99 6.09
N ILE A 185 6.53 9.93 5.52
CA ILE A 185 5.28 10.41 6.12
C ILE A 185 4.24 9.30 6.19
N ASN A 186 4.14 8.42 5.17
CA ASN A 186 3.24 7.28 5.19
C ASN A 186 3.50 6.34 6.37
N LYS A 187 4.76 6.09 6.73
CA LYS A 187 5.11 5.22 7.86
C LYS A 187 5.02 5.90 9.21
N THR A 188 5.17 7.22 9.28
CA THR A 188 5.24 8.00 10.52
C THR A 188 3.95 8.75 10.85
N CYS A 189 3.03 8.90 9.90
CA CYS A 189 1.73 9.52 10.11
C CYS A 189 0.76 8.63 10.89
N PHE A 190 -0.35 9.21 11.32
CA PHE A 190 -1.43 8.51 12.00
C PHE A 190 -2.00 7.39 11.11
N ARG A 191 -1.80 6.14 11.56
CA ARG A 191 -2.31 4.90 10.94
C ARG A 191 -1.92 4.65 9.48
N GLY A 192 -0.93 5.38 8.93
CA GLY A 192 -0.55 5.25 7.53
C GLY A 192 -1.63 5.73 6.56
N MET A 193 -2.45 6.70 6.99
CA MET A 193 -3.50 7.28 6.14
C MET A 193 -2.90 8.18 5.07
N TYR A 194 -3.58 8.28 3.94
CA TYR A 194 -3.36 9.32 2.94
C TYR A 194 -4.58 10.24 2.88
N ARG A 195 -4.37 11.53 3.02
CA ARG A 195 -5.42 12.54 2.90
C ARG A 195 -4.82 13.87 2.50
N GLU A 196 -5.42 14.50 1.51
CA GLU A 196 -5.12 15.85 1.08
C GLU A 196 -6.25 16.81 1.43
N GLY A 197 -5.91 18.03 1.69
CA GLY A 197 -6.80 19.17 1.84
C GLY A 197 -6.36 20.31 0.92
N PRO A 198 -6.94 21.50 1.03
CA PRO A 198 -6.62 22.66 0.18
C PRO A 198 -5.12 23.02 0.16
N ASN A 199 -4.40 22.71 1.26
CA ASN A 199 -2.97 23.00 1.42
C ASN A 199 -2.08 21.74 1.28
N GLY A 200 -2.55 20.69 0.59
CA GLY A 200 -1.85 19.43 0.38
C GLY A 200 -2.06 18.42 1.50
N TYR A 201 -1.09 17.51 1.66
CA TYR A 201 -1.15 16.41 2.62
C TYR A 201 -1.28 16.91 4.07
N ASN A 202 -2.27 16.41 4.81
CA ASN A 202 -2.67 16.97 6.10
C ASN A 202 -2.89 15.93 7.23
N VAL A 203 -2.43 14.70 7.08
CA VAL A 203 -2.53 13.69 8.12
C VAL A 203 -1.61 14.05 9.31
N PRO A 204 -2.06 13.89 10.57
CA PRO A 204 -1.25 14.18 11.74
C PRO A 204 -0.19 13.10 12.02
N TYR A 205 0.74 13.41 12.92
CA TYR A 205 1.76 12.49 13.41
C TYR A 205 1.16 11.24 14.09
N GLY A 206 1.83 10.10 13.94
CA GLY A 206 1.31 8.79 14.36
C GLY A 206 1.65 8.36 15.79
N HIS A 207 2.43 9.12 16.54
CA HIS A 207 2.83 8.83 17.94
C HIS A 207 3.36 7.40 18.17
N TYR A 208 4.27 6.93 17.30
CA TYR A 208 4.83 5.59 17.40
C TYR A 208 5.83 5.49 18.56
N LYS A 209 5.68 4.47 19.41
CA LYS A 209 6.61 4.18 20.54
C LYS A 209 7.98 3.71 20.06
N ILE A 210 8.03 3.09 18.90
CA ILE A 210 9.25 2.60 18.24
C ILE A 210 9.23 3.19 16.84
N THR A 211 10.35 3.72 16.38
CA THR A 211 10.49 4.23 15.01
C THR A 211 10.08 3.15 14.02
N PRO A 212 9.11 3.43 13.14
CA PRO A 212 8.71 2.45 12.12
C PRO A 212 9.83 2.27 11.10
N THR A 213 10.11 1.03 10.72
CA THR A 213 10.92 0.75 9.53
C THR A 213 10.18 1.22 8.29
N ILE A 214 10.81 2.06 7.48
CA ILE A 214 10.21 2.52 6.22
C ILE A 214 10.29 1.38 5.20
N ILE A 215 11.50 0.97 4.84
CA ILE A 215 11.78 -0.20 4.02
C ILE A 215 13.20 -0.67 4.31
N SER A 216 13.47 -1.97 4.26
CA SER A 216 14.83 -2.48 4.31
C SER A 216 15.51 -2.43 2.94
N LYS A 217 16.85 -2.34 2.88
CA LYS A 217 17.57 -2.38 1.60
C LYS A 217 17.31 -3.69 0.84
N THR A 218 17.19 -4.79 1.57
CA THR A 218 16.87 -6.11 1.00
C THR A 218 15.48 -6.13 0.37
N ASP A 219 14.45 -5.61 1.08
CA ASP A 219 13.09 -5.54 0.54
C ASP A 219 13.02 -4.59 -0.65
N LEU A 220 13.71 -3.44 -0.58
CA LEU A 220 13.75 -2.47 -1.67
C LEU A 220 14.34 -3.10 -2.95
N ASN A 221 15.48 -3.78 -2.83
CA ASN A 221 16.12 -4.46 -3.95
C ASN A 221 15.24 -5.57 -4.54
N TYR A 222 14.59 -6.35 -3.66
CA TYR A 222 13.70 -7.41 -4.10
C TYR A 222 12.44 -6.87 -4.81
N ILE A 223 11.83 -5.82 -4.26
CA ILE A 223 10.67 -5.17 -4.88
C ILE A 223 11.05 -4.53 -6.21
N SER A 224 12.19 -3.81 -6.29
CA SER A 224 12.69 -3.23 -7.54
C SER A 224 12.87 -4.29 -8.64
N ASP A 225 13.47 -5.45 -8.31
CA ASP A 225 13.61 -6.55 -9.25
C ASP A 225 12.24 -7.13 -9.65
N LEU A 226 11.32 -7.25 -8.69
CA LEU A 226 10.00 -7.83 -8.90
C LEU A 226 9.13 -6.98 -9.85
N ILE A 227 9.21 -5.64 -9.73
CA ILE A 227 8.37 -4.72 -10.49
C ILE A 227 9.03 -4.18 -11.77
N LYS A 228 10.22 -4.62 -12.13
CA LYS A 228 11.04 -4.05 -13.19
C LYS A 228 10.35 -3.96 -14.56
N ASP A 229 9.46 -4.90 -14.86
CA ASP A 229 8.76 -5.00 -16.14
C ASP A 229 7.31 -4.43 -16.07
N VAL A 230 6.93 -3.79 -14.96
CA VAL A 230 5.60 -3.20 -14.77
C VAL A 230 5.57 -1.79 -15.37
N GLU A 231 4.53 -1.49 -16.12
CA GLU A 231 4.23 -0.14 -16.60
C GLU A 231 3.33 0.59 -15.57
N PHE A 232 3.92 1.48 -14.77
CA PHE A 232 3.19 2.32 -13.81
C PHE A 232 2.67 3.59 -14.48
N ILE A 233 1.34 3.79 -14.46
CA ILE A 233 0.69 4.85 -15.20
C ILE A 233 -0.23 5.66 -14.28
N HIS A 234 0.04 6.97 -14.18
CA HIS A 234 -0.89 7.92 -13.56
C HIS A 234 -2.11 8.09 -14.49
N SER A 235 -3.25 7.52 -14.11
CA SER A 235 -4.45 7.53 -14.94
C SER A 235 -5.69 7.22 -14.12
N SER A 236 -6.84 7.79 -14.52
CA SER A 236 -8.14 7.39 -14.01
C SER A 236 -8.56 6.02 -14.59
N PHE A 237 -9.42 5.28 -13.86
CA PHE A 237 -9.96 4.02 -14.36
C PHE A 237 -10.71 4.17 -15.70
N ILE A 238 -11.36 5.32 -15.93
CA ILE A 238 -12.10 5.62 -17.16
C ILE A 238 -11.18 5.55 -18.41
N ASN A 239 -9.95 6.01 -18.26
CA ASN A 239 -8.97 5.97 -19.33
C ASN A 239 -8.23 4.63 -19.38
N SER A 240 -7.90 4.08 -18.21
CA SER A 240 -7.14 2.83 -18.11
C SER A 240 -7.91 1.63 -18.64
N ILE A 241 -9.23 1.56 -18.40
CA ILE A 241 -10.07 0.45 -18.85
C ILE A 241 -10.15 0.34 -20.39
N LYS A 242 -9.94 1.45 -21.11
CA LYS A 242 -9.92 1.49 -22.58
C LYS A 242 -8.71 0.76 -23.20
N ASN A 243 -7.67 0.54 -22.41
CA ASN A 243 -6.46 -0.15 -22.86
C ASN A 243 -6.60 -1.67 -22.78
N VAL A 244 -7.64 -2.17 -22.11
CA VAL A 244 -7.87 -3.60 -21.88
C VAL A 244 -8.41 -4.26 -23.15
N LYS A 245 -7.88 -5.46 -23.48
CA LYS A 245 -8.24 -6.19 -24.69
C LYS A 245 -8.65 -7.63 -24.38
N GLU A 246 -9.27 -8.29 -25.33
CA GLU A 246 -9.62 -9.71 -25.23
C GLU A 246 -8.39 -10.57 -24.91
N GLY A 247 -8.50 -11.46 -23.94
CA GLY A 247 -7.42 -12.30 -23.41
C GLY A 247 -6.62 -11.67 -22.27
N ASP A 248 -6.85 -10.40 -21.94
CA ASP A 248 -6.27 -9.74 -20.78
C ASP A 248 -7.02 -10.13 -19.49
N PHE A 249 -6.40 -9.86 -18.36
CA PHE A 249 -7.02 -10.00 -17.05
C PHE A 249 -6.99 -8.65 -16.31
N VAL A 250 -8.10 -8.29 -15.68
CA VAL A 250 -8.26 -7.02 -14.97
C VAL A 250 -8.55 -7.25 -13.50
N TYR A 251 -7.72 -6.70 -12.62
CA TYR A 251 -8.01 -6.59 -11.20
C TYR A 251 -8.49 -5.18 -10.84
N LEU A 252 -9.57 -5.11 -10.05
CA LEU A 252 -10.19 -3.86 -9.63
C LEU A 252 -10.39 -3.85 -8.11
N ASP A 253 -9.80 -2.86 -7.46
CA ASP A 253 -9.98 -2.57 -6.03
C ASP A 253 -10.36 -1.09 -5.85
N PRO A 254 -11.53 -0.67 -6.34
CA PRO A 254 -11.95 0.72 -6.26
C PRO A 254 -12.22 1.13 -4.81
N PRO A 255 -12.33 2.43 -4.52
CA PRO A 255 -12.95 2.87 -3.28
C PRO A 255 -14.30 2.17 -3.11
N TYR A 256 -14.53 1.58 -1.92
CA TYR A 256 -15.73 0.76 -1.70
C TYR A 256 -16.99 1.60 -1.61
N VAL A 257 -18.09 1.04 -2.11
CA VAL A 257 -19.42 1.61 -1.89
C VAL A 257 -19.69 1.64 -0.38
N PRO A 258 -20.02 2.79 0.21
CA PRO A 258 -20.28 2.89 1.65
C PRO A 258 -21.54 2.12 2.06
N GLU A 259 -21.53 1.56 3.28
CA GLU A 259 -22.69 0.87 3.85
C GLU A 259 -23.86 1.84 4.13
N ASN A 260 -23.58 3.13 4.30
CA ASN A 260 -24.58 4.18 4.51
C ASN A 260 -24.45 5.26 3.42
N ASP A 261 -25.53 5.68 2.82
CA ASP A 261 -25.58 6.65 1.72
C ASP A 261 -24.91 8.00 1.99
N ASN A 262 -24.73 8.37 3.27
CA ASN A 262 -24.10 9.63 3.69
C ASN A 262 -22.57 9.54 3.87
N SER A 263 -21.93 8.42 3.54
CA SER A 263 -20.53 8.16 3.89
C SER A 263 -19.61 7.97 2.66
N PHE A 264 -19.92 8.59 1.50
CA PHE A 264 -19.06 8.51 0.34
C PHE A 264 -17.67 9.10 0.63
N VAL A 265 -16.62 8.30 0.41
CA VAL A 265 -15.26 8.59 0.87
C VAL A 265 -14.53 9.47 -0.13
N GLY A 266 -14.02 10.61 0.32
CA GLY A 266 -13.14 11.47 -0.46
C GLY A 266 -11.70 10.97 -0.46
N TYR A 267 -11.33 10.09 -1.39
CA TYR A 267 -9.92 9.75 -1.66
C TYR A 267 -9.23 10.78 -2.56
N THR A 268 -10.00 11.62 -3.24
CA THR A 268 -9.56 12.77 -4.04
C THR A 268 -10.39 13.99 -3.64
N VAL A 269 -9.99 15.17 -4.08
CA VAL A 269 -10.72 16.42 -3.82
C VAL A 269 -12.20 16.31 -4.27
N ASP A 270 -12.44 15.57 -5.36
CA ASP A 270 -13.77 15.34 -5.93
C ASP A 270 -14.46 14.07 -5.40
N GLY A 271 -13.75 13.22 -4.61
CA GLY A 271 -14.24 11.96 -4.05
C GLY A 271 -14.56 10.89 -5.11
N PHE A 272 -14.89 9.68 -4.65
CA PHE A 272 -15.42 8.59 -5.48
C PHE A 272 -16.91 8.44 -5.12
N ASN A 273 -17.75 9.24 -5.78
CA ASN A 273 -19.16 9.37 -5.46
C ASN A 273 -20.02 8.28 -6.13
N LEU A 274 -21.34 8.30 -5.89
CA LEU A 274 -22.29 7.33 -6.44
C LEU A 274 -22.24 7.24 -7.97
N GLU A 275 -22.11 8.38 -8.66
CA GLU A 275 -22.08 8.40 -10.14
C GLU A 275 -20.79 7.76 -10.67
N MET A 276 -19.67 7.93 -9.97
CA MET A 276 -18.42 7.25 -10.31
C MET A 276 -18.53 5.71 -10.11
N HIS A 277 -19.22 5.25 -9.06
CA HIS A 277 -19.51 3.82 -8.89
C HIS A 277 -20.38 3.26 -10.01
N LYS A 278 -21.48 3.95 -10.37
CA LYS A 278 -22.35 3.55 -11.48
C LYS A 278 -21.59 3.51 -12.80
N LEU A 279 -20.75 4.51 -13.07
CA LEU A 279 -19.92 4.56 -14.27
C LEU A 279 -18.94 3.37 -14.29
N LEU A 280 -18.22 3.12 -13.19
CA LEU A 280 -17.31 1.97 -13.09
C LEU A 280 -18.05 0.66 -13.37
N PHE A 281 -19.22 0.45 -12.76
CA PHE A 281 -20.01 -0.77 -12.95
C PHE A 281 -20.46 -0.91 -14.41
N SER A 282 -20.86 0.18 -15.05
CA SER A 282 -21.23 0.16 -16.48
C SER A 282 -20.04 -0.19 -17.38
N GLU A 283 -18.84 0.32 -17.07
CA GLU A 283 -17.64 0.00 -17.84
C GLU A 283 -17.20 -1.47 -17.65
N ILE A 284 -17.27 -2.00 -16.40
CA ILE A 284 -16.97 -3.41 -16.14
C ILE A 284 -17.91 -4.34 -16.91
N LYS A 285 -19.21 -4.02 -16.97
CA LYS A 285 -20.20 -4.82 -17.72
C LYS A 285 -19.93 -4.89 -19.21
N LYS A 286 -19.17 -3.96 -19.79
CA LYS A 286 -18.73 -3.99 -21.19
C LYS A 286 -17.58 -4.97 -21.45
N LEU A 287 -16.91 -5.46 -20.38
CA LEU A 287 -15.80 -6.41 -20.47
C LEU A 287 -16.29 -7.86 -20.72
N THR A 288 -17.17 -8.06 -21.69
CA THR A 288 -17.88 -9.35 -21.91
C THR A 288 -16.97 -10.53 -22.28
N LYS A 289 -15.81 -10.25 -22.89
CA LYS A 289 -14.82 -11.26 -23.31
C LYS A 289 -13.50 -11.17 -22.54
N ILE A 290 -13.49 -10.43 -21.46
CA ILE A 290 -12.31 -10.12 -20.67
C ILE A 290 -12.53 -10.67 -19.27
N LYS A 291 -11.57 -11.42 -18.77
CA LYS A 291 -11.60 -11.91 -17.39
C LYS A 291 -11.29 -10.78 -16.43
N PHE A 292 -12.14 -10.62 -15.40
CA PHE A 292 -11.90 -9.63 -14.35
C PHE A 292 -12.16 -10.20 -12.95
N LEU A 293 -11.59 -9.55 -11.96
CA LEU A 293 -11.82 -9.78 -10.54
C LEU A 293 -11.95 -8.43 -9.85
N MET A 294 -13.07 -8.19 -9.17
CA MET A 294 -13.32 -6.96 -8.43
C MET A 294 -13.56 -7.25 -6.95
N SER A 295 -12.92 -6.51 -6.06
CA SER A 295 -13.22 -6.46 -4.64
C SER A 295 -14.13 -5.26 -4.33
N ASN A 296 -15.15 -5.44 -3.46
CA ASN A 296 -16.01 -4.33 -3.00
C ASN A 296 -16.68 -4.67 -1.66
N SER A 297 -17.43 -3.72 -1.10
CA SER A 297 -18.33 -3.95 0.02
C SER A 297 -19.57 -4.76 -0.41
N LYS A 298 -20.09 -5.60 0.48
CA LYS A 298 -21.34 -6.34 0.24
C LYS A 298 -22.54 -5.45 0.57
N VAL A 299 -22.93 -4.60 -0.37
CA VAL A 299 -24.12 -3.72 -0.28
C VAL A 299 -25.03 -3.92 -1.49
N ASN A 300 -26.31 -3.55 -1.35
CA ASN A 300 -27.32 -3.77 -2.40
C ASN A 300 -26.92 -3.19 -3.74
N LEU A 301 -26.33 -1.98 -3.77
CA LEU A 301 -25.87 -1.35 -5.00
C LEU A 301 -24.87 -2.24 -5.76
N VAL A 302 -23.99 -2.93 -5.07
CA VAL A 302 -23.00 -3.83 -5.67
C VAL A 302 -23.65 -5.15 -6.09
N THR A 303 -24.37 -5.80 -5.18
CA THR A 303 -24.94 -7.14 -5.42
C THR A 303 -26.00 -7.14 -6.54
N GLU A 304 -26.86 -6.11 -6.61
CA GLU A 304 -27.84 -5.98 -7.69
C GLU A 304 -27.20 -5.70 -9.05
N ASN A 305 -26.12 -4.91 -9.08
CA ASN A 305 -25.41 -4.62 -10.33
C ASN A 305 -24.67 -5.83 -10.90
N PHE A 306 -24.25 -6.77 -10.07
CA PHE A 306 -23.41 -7.92 -10.47
C PHE A 306 -24.06 -9.28 -10.19
N LYS A 307 -25.39 -9.34 -10.05
CA LYS A 307 -26.14 -10.60 -9.78
C LYS A 307 -25.96 -11.70 -10.83
N GLU A 308 -25.58 -11.33 -12.07
CA GLU A 308 -25.31 -12.24 -13.19
C GLU A 308 -23.87 -12.80 -13.18
N TYR A 309 -23.01 -12.31 -12.27
CA TYR A 309 -21.60 -12.67 -12.16
C TYR A 309 -21.37 -13.62 -10.99
N TYR A 310 -20.27 -14.35 -11.01
CA TYR A 310 -19.86 -15.12 -9.84
C TYR A 310 -19.47 -14.18 -8.72
N SER A 311 -19.84 -14.54 -7.49
CA SER A 311 -19.48 -13.75 -6.32
C SER A 311 -19.24 -14.63 -5.10
N GLU A 312 -18.30 -14.22 -4.24
CA GLU A 312 -17.97 -14.88 -2.99
C GLU A 312 -17.82 -13.86 -1.86
N ASP A 313 -18.39 -14.19 -0.70
CA ASP A 313 -18.26 -13.39 0.50
C ASP A 313 -16.97 -13.72 1.23
N ILE A 314 -16.24 -12.67 1.65
CA ILE A 314 -15.02 -12.80 2.43
C ILE A 314 -15.13 -11.98 3.71
N ILE A 315 -14.78 -12.60 4.83
CA ILE A 315 -14.73 -11.91 6.12
C ILE A 315 -13.36 -11.24 6.27
N ALA A 316 -13.35 -9.91 6.25
CA ALA A 316 -12.17 -9.10 6.48
C ALA A 316 -12.24 -8.33 7.80
N ARG A 317 -11.09 -8.06 8.45
CA ARG A 317 -11.03 -7.21 9.64
C ARG A 317 -11.00 -5.75 9.23
N ARG A 318 -11.84 -4.93 9.85
CA ARG A 318 -11.80 -3.46 9.67
C ARG A 318 -10.55 -2.88 10.34
N ALA A 319 -9.54 -2.53 9.55
CA ALA A 319 -8.27 -1.99 10.05
C ALA A 319 -8.41 -0.62 10.74
N ILE A 320 -9.45 0.15 10.47
CA ILE A 320 -9.59 1.57 10.88
C ILE A 320 -10.82 1.83 11.79
N ASN A 321 -11.41 0.83 12.41
CA ASN A 321 -12.49 1.11 13.37
C ASN A 321 -11.91 1.46 14.75
N SER A 322 -11.91 2.77 15.09
CA SER A 322 -11.42 3.24 16.40
C SER A 322 -12.35 2.90 17.56
N LYS A 323 -13.65 2.74 17.29
CA LYS A 323 -14.67 2.44 18.32
C LYS A 323 -14.76 0.94 18.64
N ASN A 324 -14.41 0.07 17.68
CA ASN A 324 -14.42 -1.38 17.87
C ASN A 324 -13.22 -2.02 17.15
N PRO A 325 -12.01 -2.00 17.76
CA PRO A 325 -10.82 -2.63 17.20
C PRO A 325 -11.04 -4.16 17.13
N GLY A 326 -11.08 -4.70 15.93
CA GLY A 326 -11.32 -6.15 15.70
C GLY A 326 -12.69 -6.47 15.11
N SER A 327 -13.54 -5.45 14.85
CA SER A 327 -14.75 -5.65 14.07
C SER A 327 -14.41 -6.22 12.68
N THR A 328 -15.23 -7.15 12.22
CA THR A 328 -15.17 -7.69 10.86
C THR A 328 -16.19 -6.99 9.98
N THR A 329 -15.94 -7.01 8.70
CA THR A 329 -16.88 -6.63 7.64
C THR A 329 -16.90 -7.72 6.60
N THR A 330 -18.04 -7.91 5.95
CA THR A 330 -18.12 -8.80 4.80
C THR A 330 -17.77 -7.99 3.54
N GLU A 331 -16.69 -8.38 2.90
CA GLU A 331 -16.34 -7.94 1.55
C GLU A 331 -16.90 -8.96 0.55
N ILE A 332 -17.09 -8.54 -0.69
CA ILE A 332 -17.51 -9.40 -1.79
C ILE A 332 -16.45 -9.37 -2.89
N ILE A 333 -16.07 -10.54 -3.37
CA ILE A 333 -15.27 -10.68 -4.59
C ILE A 333 -16.20 -11.07 -5.74
N ILE A 334 -16.12 -10.34 -6.84
CA ILE A 334 -16.95 -10.53 -8.03
C ILE A 334 -16.05 -10.83 -9.22
N TYR A 335 -16.39 -11.84 -10.01
CA TYR A 335 -15.59 -12.26 -11.16
C TYR A 335 -16.46 -12.94 -12.25
N ASN A 336 -15.88 -13.12 -13.48
CA ASN A 336 -16.50 -13.82 -14.60
C ASN A 336 -15.68 -15.00 -15.11
#